data_3dfc1e70ea1f0cf22340bd8a04a56b1f
#
_entry.id   3dfc1e70ea1f0cf22340bd8a04a56b1f
#
_cell.length_a   1.000
_cell.length_b   1.000
_cell.length_c   1.000
_cell.angle_alpha   90.00
_cell.angle_beta   90.00
_cell.angle_gamma   90.00
#
_symmetry.space_group_name_H-M   'P 1'
#
loop_
_entity.id
_entity.type
_entity.pdbx_description
1 polymer ?
#
loop_
_entity_poly.entity_id
_entity_poly.type
_entity_poly.pdbx_seq_one_letter_code
_entity_poly.pdbx_strand_id
1 'polypeptide(L)'
;MEIIDGHIHLVEVMAGYGRRGELRAIGDGKARWASGEIMELIPKGYGEKDFTAQSLLRLMNENNVKKAVLLQGSMYGFQNEYTYEMCKKYPERFAGAFTIDPFAKNKIELLNHFIDDLGCKIMKFEISSGGGLMGYHNKFLIDGNEMEDIWRKASEVNTTVALDIGDYTMESYQPEAIRRVALKYPNVKIVVCHLLAPIKGKEEILKRDLELLNLPNIWFDLAALPAIFSTDIYPFPSAQKSIKIAKDIVGASKLIWGSDAPMTAARDPYKNLINYINEDIFDKEEMKMVFYDNALDVYFNKH
;
A
#
# COMPACT_ATOMS: atom_id res chain seq x y z
N MET A 1 -20.28 11.31 -1.97
CA MET A 1 -19.66 10.27 -1.09
C MET A 1 -18.34 10.82 -0.58
N GLU A 2 -18.01 10.63 0.68
CA GLU A 2 -16.68 10.93 1.19
C GLU A 2 -15.69 9.82 0.78
N ILE A 3 -14.43 10.19 0.58
CA ILE A 3 -13.39 9.27 0.08
C ILE A 3 -12.17 9.35 1.00
N ILE A 4 -11.66 8.19 1.40
CA ILE A 4 -10.34 8.00 1.99
C ILE A 4 -9.47 7.28 0.97
N ASP A 5 -8.32 7.86 0.60
CA ASP A 5 -7.30 7.14 -0.15
C ASP A 5 -6.53 6.23 0.81
N GLY A 6 -6.81 4.93 0.75
CA GLY A 6 -6.24 3.94 1.67
C GLY A 6 -4.80 3.54 1.36
N HIS A 7 -4.21 4.04 0.25
CA HIS A 7 -2.85 3.73 -0.15
C HIS A 7 -2.27 4.84 -1.02
N ILE A 8 -1.42 5.66 -0.43
CA ILE A 8 -0.72 6.74 -1.14
C ILE A 8 0.66 6.96 -0.51
N HIS A 9 1.57 7.60 -1.24
CA HIS A 9 2.93 7.84 -0.76
C HIS A 9 3.25 9.34 -0.71
N LEU A 10 4.03 9.74 0.30
CA LEU A 10 4.76 11.00 0.29
C LEU A 10 6.21 10.76 -0.09
N VAL A 11 6.80 11.70 -0.79
CA VAL A 11 8.20 11.67 -1.19
C VAL A 11 8.79 13.06 -0.96
N GLU A 12 9.44 13.26 0.17
CA GLU A 12 10.21 14.48 0.44
C GLU A 12 11.54 14.44 -0.29
N VAL A 13 12.23 13.30 -0.17
CA VAL A 13 13.48 13.03 -0.88
C VAL A 13 13.39 11.67 -1.54
N MET A 14 13.54 11.62 -2.86
CA MET A 14 13.57 10.36 -3.59
C MET A 14 14.93 9.69 -3.41
N ALA A 15 14.97 8.71 -2.52
CA ALA A 15 16.16 7.95 -2.11
C ALA A 15 15.86 6.45 -2.08
N GLY A 16 15.18 5.96 -3.12
CA GLY A 16 14.75 4.57 -3.20
C GLY A 16 15.89 3.59 -3.42
N TYR A 17 15.64 2.35 -3.07
CA TYR A 17 16.52 1.22 -3.34
C TYR A 17 15.70 -0.05 -3.62
N GLY A 18 16.17 -0.87 -4.55
CA GLY A 18 15.50 -2.09 -4.94
C GLY A 18 16.40 -2.97 -5.83
N ARG A 19 15.81 -3.96 -6.51
CA ARG A 19 16.54 -4.89 -7.40
C ARG A 19 17.38 -4.20 -8.49
N ARG A 20 17.04 -2.96 -8.85
CA ARG A 20 17.71 -2.18 -9.90
C ARG A 20 18.77 -1.20 -9.36
N GLY A 21 19.10 -1.33 -8.07
CA GLY A 21 20.00 -0.43 -7.33
C GLY A 21 19.24 0.77 -6.76
N GLU A 22 19.92 1.91 -6.60
CA GLU A 22 19.29 3.15 -6.12
C GLU A 22 18.39 3.78 -7.19
N LEU A 23 17.33 4.45 -6.71
CA LEU A 23 16.44 5.28 -7.49
C LEU A 23 16.70 6.75 -7.17
N ARG A 24 17.00 7.55 -8.18
CA ARG A 24 17.33 8.96 -8.04
C ARG A 24 16.42 9.84 -8.88
N ALA A 25 15.84 10.88 -8.29
CA ALA A 25 15.10 11.89 -9.02
C ALA A 25 16.02 12.66 -10.00
N ILE A 26 15.55 12.85 -11.24
CA ILE A 26 16.27 13.57 -12.30
C ILE A 26 15.56 14.85 -12.74
N GLY A 27 14.40 15.17 -12.15
CA GLY A 27 13.56 16.33 -12.49
C GLY A 27 12.42 15.96 -13.43
N ASP A 28 11.51 16.91 -13.66
CA ASP A 28 10.34 16.74 -14.54
C ASP A 28 9.45 15.54 -14.11
N GLY A 29 9.33 15.32 -12.81
CA GLY A 29 8.56 14.19 -12.25
C GLY A 29 9.17 12.81 -12.50
N LYS A 30 10.40 12.73 -13.00
CA LYS A 30 11.09 11.51 -13.40
C LYS A 30 12.18 11.10 -12.43
N ALA A 31 12.41 9.80 -12.37
CA ALA A 31 13.55 9.22 -11.66
C ALA A 31 14.26 8.16 -12.52
N ARG A 32 15.53 7.92 -12.20
CA ARG A 32 16.38 6.94 -12.88
C ARG A 32 16.92 5.92 -11.87
N TRP A 33 16.75 4.66 -12.20
CA TRP A 33 17.40 3.56 -11.50
C TRP A 33 18.90 3.47 -11.86
N ALA A 34 19.72 2.94 -10.97
CA ALA A 34 21.13 2.64 -11.25
C ALA A 34 21.31 1.74 -12.48
N SER A 35 20.34 0.88 -12.78
CA SER A 35 20.27 0.08 -14.02
C SER A 35 20.10 0.92 -15.31
N GLY A 36 19.84 2.23 -15.19
CA GLY A 36 19.66 3.15 -16.32
C GLY A 36 18.18 3.37 -16.72
N GLU A 37 17.26 2.57 -16.24
CA GLU A 37 15.83 2.73 -16.55
C GLU A 37 15.26 4.02 -15.96
N ILE A 38 14.46 4.73 -16.75
CA ILE A 38 13.77 5.97 -16.34
C ILE A 38 12.28 5.67 -16.16
N MET A 39 11.72 6.19 -15.08
CA MET A 39 10.30 6.10 -14.74
C MET A 39 9.71 7.48 -14.52
N GLU A 40 8.46 7.68 -14.91
CA GLU A 40 7.64 8.81 -14.50
C GLU A 40 6.96 8.45 -13.18
N LEU A 41 7.22 9.24 -12.13
CA LEU A 41 6.79 8.92 -10.77
C LEU A 41 5.94 10.00 -10.13
N ILE A 42 6.01 11.25 -10.61
CA ILE A 42 5.28 12.37 -10.03
C ILE A 42 4.40 12.97 -11.12
N PRO A 43 3.09 13.14 -10.89
CA PRO A 43 2.19 13.70 -11.88
C PRO A 43 2.59 15.14 -12.20
N LYS A 44 2.47 15.51 -13.47
CA LYS A 44 2.85 16.83 -13.96
C LYS A 44 2.17 17.95 -13.19
N GLY A 45 2.96 18.89 -12.71
CA GLY A 45 2.49 20.05 -11.94
C GLY A 45 2.37 19.80 -10.43
N TYR A 46 2.65 18.57 -9.93
CA TYR A 46 2.58 18.24 -8.49
C TYR A 46 3.96 18.12 -7.84
N GLY A 47 5.03 18.23 -8.58
CA GLY A 47 6.41 18.23 -8.09
C GLY A 47 7.39 17.94 -9.23
N GLU A 48 8.66 18.30 -9.01
CA GLU A 48 9.75 18.07 -9.96
C GLU A 48 10.60 16.86 -9.57
N LYS A 49 10.92 16.75 -8.27
CA LYS A 49 11.78 15.69 -7.70
C LYS A 49 11.20 15.10 -6.43
N ASP A 50 10.14 15.68 -5.92
CA ASP A 50 9.46 15.38 -4.68
C ASP A 50 7.94 15.34 -4.88
N PHE A 51 7.23 14.67 -3.99
CA PHE A 51 5.77 14.73 -3.90
C PHE A 51 5.39 14.97 -2.45
N THR A 52 5.35 16.25 -2.09
CA THR A 52 5.17 16.69 -0.72
C THR A 52 3.72 16.58 -0.24
N ALA A 53 3.53 16.74 1.07
CA ALA A 53 2.19 16.81 1.66
C ALA A 53 1.34 17.95 1.07
N GLN A 54 1.94 19.07 0.65
CA GLN A 54 1.24 20.17 -0.02
C GLN A 54 0.74 19.74 -1.41
N SER A 55 1.56 19.04 -2.17
CA SER A 55 1.18 18.48 -3.47
C SER A 55 0.04 17.46 -3.32
N LEU A 56 0.15 16.58 -2.32
CA LEU A 56 -0.91 15.63 -2.01
C LEU A 56 -2.21 16.30 -1.59
N LEU A 57 -2.16 17.27 -0.68
CA LEU A 57 -3.36 17.99 -0.24
C LEU A 57 -4.07 18.70 -1.39
N ARG A 58 -3.31 19.27 -2.34
CA ARG A 58 -3.87 19.85 -3.56
C ARG A 58 -4.56 18.79 -4.42
N LEU A 59 -3.89 17.66 -4.69
CA LEU A 59 -4.45 16.54 -5.46
C LEU A 59 -5.74 16.00 -4.82
N MET A 60 -5.75 15.82 -3.50
CA MET A 60 -6.91 15.38 -2.74
C MET A 60 -8.07 16.39 -2.84
N ASN A 61 -7.78 17.67 -2.67
CA ASN A 61 -8.81 18.73 -2.69
C ASN A 61 -9.45 18.86 -4.08
N GLU A 62 -8.66 18.78 -5.15
CA GLU A 62 -9.15 18.80 -6.53
C GLU A 62 -10.04 17.61 -6.88
N ASN A 63 -9.91 16.49 -6.14
CA ASN A 63 -10.65 15.26 -6.36
C ASN A 63 -11.63 14.89 -5.22
N ASN A 64 -11.90 15.82 -4.28
CA ASN A 64 -12.81 15.64 -3.13
C ASN A 64 -12.43 14.47 -2.20
N VAL A 65 -11.15 14.10 -2.12
CA VAL A 65 -10.64 13.11 -1.17
C VAL A 65 -10.44 13.75 0.20
N LYS A 66 -11.06 13.19 1.21
CA LYS A 66 -11.10 13.75 2.57
C LYS A 66 -9.88 13.42 3.38
N LYS A 67 -9.45 12.16 3.34
CA LYS A 67 -8.33 11.63 4.12
C LYS A 67 -7.44 10.76 3.24
N ALA A 68 -6.22 10.52 3.70
CA ALA A 68 -5.29 9.61 3.04
C ALA A 68 -4.46 8.82 4.05
N VAL A 69 -4.13 7.59 3.68
CA VAL A 69 -3.22 6.71 4.43
C VAL A 69 -1.86 6.75 3.74
N LEU A 70 -0.88 7.34 4.43
CA LEU A 70 0.47 7.55 3.92
C LEU A 70 1.30 6.28 4.16
N LEU A 71 1.41 5.43 3.15
CA LEU A 71 2.16 4.19 3.23
C LEU A 71 3.63 4.39 2.83
N GLN A 72 4.47 3.45 3.21
CA GLN A 72 5.91 3.47 2.95
C GLN A 72 6.29 2.45 1.88
N GLY A 73 7.43 2.66 1.23
CA GLY A 73 7.97 1.72 0.27
C GLY A 73 9.45 1.96 0.02
N SER A 74 10.19 0.88 -0.27
CA SER A 74 11.62 0.94 -0.59
C SER A 74 11.88 1.71 -1.88
N MET A 75 10.93 1.68 -2.80
CA MET A 75 11.05 2.33 -4.10
C MET A 75 11.28 3.85 -4.00
N TYR A 76 10.60 4.52 -3.07
CA TYR A 76 10.83 5.96 -2.85
C TYR A 76 11.90 6.25 -1.80
N GLY A 77 12.32 5.22 -1.05
CA GLY A 77 13.06 5.37 0.19
C GLY A 77 12.12 5.54 1.39
N PHE A 78 12.63 5.24 2.57
CA PHE A 78 11.84 5.37 3.79
C PHE A 78 11.64 6.84 4.14
N GLN A 79 10.40 7.27 4.25
CA GLN A 79 9.97 8.64 4.53
C GLN A 79 9.34 8.73 5.94
N ASN A 80 9.80 7.91 6.89
CA ASN A 80 9.14 7.72 8.19
C ASN A 80 8.94 9.02 8.96
N GLU A 81 10.02 9.78 9.19
CA GLU A 81 10.00 11.02 9.97
C GLU A 81 9.10 12.07 9.28
N TYR A 82 9.29 12.28 7.99
CA TYR A 82 8.45 13.21 7.23
C TYR A 82 6.98 12.82 7.27
N THR A 83 6.65 11.54 7.11
CA THR A 83 5.28 11.03 7.23
C THR A 83 4.71 11.30 8.62
N TYR A 84 5.47 11.01 9.68
CA TYR A 84 5.07 11.29 11.06
C TYR A 84 4.79 12.78 11.30
N GLU A 85 5.71 13.67 10.87
CA GLU A 85 5.53 15.12 10.98
C GLU A 85 4.28 15.60 10.25
N MET A 86 4.02 15.08 9.05
CA MET A 86 2.85 15.47 8.27
C MET A 86 1.54 14.95 8.89
N CYS A 87 1.55 13.78 9.51
CA CYS A 87 0.40 13.29 10.28
C CYS A 87 0.13 14.16 11.52
N LYS A 88 1.17 14.62 12.22
CA LYS A 88 1.01 15.58 13.33
C LYS A 88 0.49 16.93 12.87
N LYS A 89 0.95 17.40 11.73
CA LYS A 89 0.55 18.71 11.17
C LYS A 89 -0.88 18.70 10.62
N TYR A 90 -1.33 17.56 10.09
CA TYR A 90 -2.64 17.41 9.44
C TYR A 90 -3.40 16.18 9.98
N PRO A 91 -3.68 16.10 11.30
CA PRO A 91 -4.22 14.90 11.94
C PRO A 91 -5.61 14.51 11.43
N GLU A 92 -6.41 15.49 10.93
CA GLU A 92 -7.73 15.23 10.37
C GLU A 92 -7.67 14.73 8.91
N ARG A 93 -6.50 14.82 8.27
CA ARG A 93 -6.32 14.48 6.87
C ARG A 93 -5.51 13.19 6.68
N PHE A 94 -4.53 12.90 7.54
CA PHE A 94 -3.56 11.85 7.34
C PHE A 94 -3.50 10.85 8.49
N ALA A 95 -3.41 9.58 8.13
CA ALA A 95 -2.86 8.51 8.96
C ALA A 95 -1.59 8.00 8.28
N GLY A 96 -0.53 7.74 9.03
CA GLY A 96 0.77 7.40 8.46
C GLY A 96 1.31 6.07 8.97
N ALA A 97 1.86 5.30 8.05
CA ALA A 97 2.63 4.11 8.34
C ALA A 97 4.12 4.45 8.48
N PHE A 98 4.81 3.71 9.31
CA PHE A 98 6.26 3.61 9.28
C PHE A 98 6.69 2.26 8.70
N THR A 99 7.96 2.15 8.33
CA THR A 99 8.60 0.91 7.91
C THR A 99 9.98 0.81 8.50
N ILE A 100 10.47 -0.40 8.66
CA ILE A 100 11.86 -0.68 9.04
C ILE A 100 12.41 -1.81 8.19
N ASP A 101 13.71 -1.92 8.10
CA ASP A 101 14.36 -3.10 7.55
C ASP A 101 14.40 -4.20 8.61
N PRO A 102 13.74 -5.38 8.40
CA PRO A 102 13.74 -6.46 9.38
C PRO A 102 15.13 -7.06 9.64
N PHE A 103 16.12 -6.77 8.78
CA PHE A 103 17.52 -7.18 8.94
C PHE A 103 18.40 -6.13 9.63
N ALA A 104 17.86 -4.96 9.94
CA ALA A 104 18.61 -3.94 10.66
C ALA A 104 19.01 -4.44 12.05
N LYS A 105 20.28 -4.23 12.44
CA LYS A 105 20.82 -4.64 13.75
C LYS A 105 20.07 -4.00 14.92
N ASN A 106 19.58 -2.79 14.72
CA ASN A 106 18.85 -2.00 15.72
C ASN A 106 17.32 -2.02 15.48
N LYS A 107 16.78 -3.03 14.81
CA LYS A 107 15.35 -3.09 14.45
C LYS A 107 14.42 -2.93 15.66
N ILE A 108 14.80 -3.48 16.83
CA ILE A 108 14.00 -3.38 18.05
C ILE A 108 13.97 -1.94 18.58
N GLU A 109 15.10 -1.24 18.54
CA GLU A 109 15.18 0.18 18.92
C GLU A 109 14.30 1.03 18.00
N LEU A 110 14.35 0.77 16.70
CA LEU A 110 13.50 1.46 15.70
C LEU A 110 12.01 1.17 15.93
N LEU A 111 11.64 -0.10 16.19
CA LEU A 111 10.26 -0.46 16.52
C LEU A 111 9.75 0.29 17.76
N ASN A 112 10.55 0.29 18.83
CA ASN A 112 10.19 0.98 20.06
C ASN A 112 10.09 2.48 19.83
N HIS A 113 11.01 3.09 19.10
CA HIS A 113 10.96 4.50 18.76
C HIS A 113 9.64 4.87 18.05
N PHE A 114 9.31 4.20 16.95
CA PHE A 114 8.09 4.55 16.21
C PHE A 114 6.81 4.20 16.99
N ILE A 115 6.78 3.09 17.69
CA ILE A 115 5.57 2.63 18.38
C ILE A 115 5.42 3.28 19.76
N ASP A 116 6.45 3.20 20.61
CA ASP A 116 6.35 3.60 22.00
C ASP A 116 6.59 5.11 22.19
N ASP A 117 7.61 5.68 21.51
CA ASP A 117 7.95 7.11 21.67
C ASP A 117 7.04 7.99 20.79
N LEU A 118 6.80 7.60 19.52
CA LEU A 118 6.04 8.39 18.56
C LEU A 118 4.56 8.00 18.47
N GLY A 119 4.15 6.85 19.01
CA GLY A 119 2.77 6.38 19.04
C GLY A 119 2.22 5.92 17.70
N CYS A 120 3.09 5.54 16.74
CA CYS A 120 2.67 5.04 15.44
C CYS A 120 1.92 3.71 15.56
N LYS A 121 0.80 3.57 14.83
CA LYS A 121 -0.09 2.40 14.88
C LYS A 121 -0.23 1.66 13.56
N ILE A 122 0.50 2.07 12.53
CA ILE A 122 0.45 1.48 11.21
C ILE A 122 1.87 1.18 10.75
N MET A 123 2.11 -0.05 10.30
CA MET A 123 3.35 -0.44 9.65
C MET A 123 3.07 -0.81 8.19
N LYS A 124 4.04 -0.58 7.31
CA LYS A 124 3.99 -1.05 5.92
C LYS A 124 5.29 -1.75 5.59
N PHE A 125 5.20 -2.94 5.02
CA PHE A 125 6.34 -3.65 4.45
C PHE A 125 6.10 -3.91 2.96
N GLU A 126 6.93 -3.31 2.13
CA GLU A 126 7.05 -3.64 0.72
C GLU A 126 8.07 -4.78 0.61
N ILE A 127 7.56 -6.02 0.55
CA ILE A 127 8.39 -7.24 0.59
C ILE A 127 8.76 -7.69 -0.82
N SER A 128 8.04 -7.21 -1.84
CA SER A 128 8.16 -7.67 -3.23
C SER A 128 9.60 -7.81 -3.72
N SER A 129 9.85 -8.82 -4.56
CA SER A 129 11.19 -9.02 -5.16
C SER A 129 11.50 -8.04 -6.31
N GLY A 130 10.61 -7.09 -6.56
CA GLY A 130 10.81 -6.01 -7.53
C GLY A 130 11.35 -4.74 -6.87
N GLY A 131 10.45 -3.90 -6.36
CA GLY A 131 10.77 -2.65 -5.67
C GLY A 131 11.00 -2.79 -4.18
N GLY A 132 10.64 -3.94 -3.58
CA GLY A 132 10.64 -4.14 -2.14
C GLY A 132 11.89 -4.80 -1.58
N LEU A 133 11.80 -5.22 -0.31
CA LEU A 133 12.91 -5.78 0.48
C LEU A 133 13.59 -6.98 -0.17
N MET A 134 12.83 -7.92 -0.75
CA MET A 134 13.42 -9.06 -1.47
C MET A 134 13.99 -8.69 -2.84
N GLY A 135 13.92 -7.44 -3.25
CA GLY A 135 14.66 -6.93 -4.40
C GLY A 135 16.15 -6.75 -4.12
N TYR A 136 16.53 -6.60 -2.83
CA TYR A 136 17.92 -6.38 -2.42
C TYR A 136 18.37 -7.22 -1.21
N HIS A 137 17.44 -7.92 -0.55
CA HIS A 137 17.74 -8.97 0.43
C HIS A 137 17.53 -10.35 -0.17
N ASN A 138 18.20 -11.36 0.39
CA ASN A 138 17.87 -12.75 0.12
C ASN A 138 16.44 -13.07 0.54
N LYS A 139 15.86 -14.11 -0.04
CA LYS A 139 14.54 -14.61 0.34
C LYS A 139 14.45 -14.84 1.85
N PHE A 140 13.39 -14.35 2.46
CA PHE A 140 13.01 -14.62 3.85
C PHE A 140 11.51 -14.95 3.95
N LEU A 141 11.10 -15.49 5.09
CA LEU A 141 9.69 -15.83 5.31
C LEU A 141 9.00 -14.70 6.07
N ILE A 142 7.78 -14.36 5.66
CA ILE A 142 6.93 -13.36 6.34
C ILE A 142 6.60 -13.81 7.77
N ASP A 143 6.51 -15.13 8.00
CA ASP A 143 6.35 -15.75 9.31
C ASP A 143 7.67 -16.29 9.89
N GLY A 144 8.81 -15.87 9.37
CA GLY A 144 10.14 -16.27 9.79
C GLY A 144 10.71 -15.45 10.95
N ASN A 145 11.90 -15.85 11.38
CA ASN A 145 12.56 -15.26 12.55
C ASN A 145 12.87 -13.76 12.41
N GLU A 146 13.14 -13.31 11.17
CA GLU A 146 13.45 -11.92 10.88
C GLU A 146 12.25 -11.00 11.19
N MET A 147 11.02 -11.53 11.00
CA MET A 147 9.76 -10.82 11.20
C MET A 147 9.11 -11.08 12.57
N GLU A 148 9.56 -12.06 13.35
CA GLU A 148 8.89 -12.51 14.58
C GLU A 148 8.76 -11.38 15.62
N ASP A 149 9.83 -10.60 15.87
CA ASP A 149 9.78 -9.47 16.80
C ASP A 149 8.80 -8.37 16.34
N ILE A 150 8.71 -8.16 15.02
CA ILE A 150 7.79 -7.19 14.41
C ILE A 150 6.34 -7.63 14.67
N TRP A 151 6.02 -8.89 14.40
CA TRP A 151 4.68 -9.43 14.62
C TRP A 151 4.28 -9.44 16.10
N ARG A 152 5.21 -9.81 16.98
CA ARG A 152 4.98 -9.79 18.42
C ARG A 152 4.69 -8.36 18.89
N LYS A 153 5.51 -7.39 18.50
CA LYS A 153 5.29 -5.97 18.85
C LYS A 153 3.99 -5.43 18.25
N ALA A 154 3.68 -5.78 17.01
CA ALA A 154 2.41 -5.44 16.36
C ALA A 154 1.20 -5.93 17.17
N SER A 155 1.27 -7.18 17.64
CA SER A 155 0.21 -7.78 18.47
C SER A 155 0.07 -7.13 19.84
N GLU A 156 1.18 -6.76 20.51
CA GLU A 156 1.18 -6.09 21.81
C GLU A 156 0.40 -4.77 21.80
N VAL A 157 0.41 -4.04 20.66
CA VAL A 157 -0.20 -2.71 20.55
C VAL A 157 -1.35 -2.62 19.55
N ASN A 158 -1.85 -3.75 19.06
CA ASN A 158 -2.95 -3.84 18.08
C ASN A 158 -2.68 -3.01 16.80
N THR A 159 -1.50 -3.14 16.21
CA THR A 159 -1.09 -2.38 15.03
C THR A 159 -1.77 -2.90 13.77
N THR A 160 -2.03 -2.01 12.81
CA THR A 160 -2.32 -2.40 11.42
C THR A 160 -1.02 -2.60 10.65
N VAL A 161 -0.90 -3.71 9.92
CA VAL A 161 0.26 -4.02 9.09
C VAL A 161 -0.17 -4.18 7.63
N ALA A 162 0.30 -3.31 6.76
CA ALA A 162 0.10 -3.41 5.31
C ALA A 162 1.29 -4.16 4.67
N LEU A 163 0.99 -5.12 3.79
CA LEU A 163 1.98 -6.00 3.16
C LEU A 163 1.83 -5.97 1.63
N ASP A 164 2.88 -5.54 0.94
CA ASP A 164 3.04 -5.75 -0.49
C ASP A 164 3.98 -6.93 -0.73
N ILE A 165 3.47 -8.01 -1.30
CA ILE A 165 4.22 -9.24 -1.55
C ILE A 165 4.50 -9.48 -3.04
N GLY A 166 4.09 -8.53 -3.90
CA GLY A 166 4.17 -8.68 -5.36
C GLY A 166 3.15 -9.68 -5.90
N ASP A 167 3.42 -10.21 -7.10
CA ASP A 167 2.57 -11.19 -7.78
C ASP A 167 3.06 -12.64 -7.60
N TYR A 168 2.22 -13.61 -8.00
CA TYR A 168 2.46 -15.03 -7.79
C TYR A 168 3.73 -15.59 -8.49
N THR A 169 4.36 -14.85 -9.38
CA THR A 169 5.61 -15.25 -10.04
C THR A 169 6.84 -14.86 -9.25
N MET A 170 6.67 -14.05 -8.20
CA MET A 170 7.75 -13.55 -7.35
C MET A 170 8.02 -14.50 -6.18
N GLU A 171 9.28 -14.61 -5.76
CA GLU A 171 9.65 -15.42 -4.59
C GLU A 171 9.12 -14.83 -3.27
N SER A 172 8.78 -13.54 -3.27
CA SER A 172 8.15 -12.82 -2.16
C SER A 172 6.67 -13.13 -1.99
N TYR A 173 6.04 -13.81 -2.95
CA TYR A 173 4.62 -14.15 -2.90
C TYR A 173 4.35 -15.30 -1.94
N GLN A 174 3.87 -14.99 -0.73
CA GLN A 174 3.75 -15.93 0.37
C GLN A 174 2.37 -15.87 1.07
N PRO A 175 1.25 -16.12 0.37
CA PRO A 175 -0.07 -16.04 0.98
C PRO A 175 -0.26 -17.01 2.16
N GLU A 176 0.32 -18.21 2.11
CA GLU A 176 0.25 -19.16 3.22
C GLU A 176 0.97 -18.65 4.48
N ALA A 177 2.09 -17.93 4.33
CA ALA A 177 2.78 -17.33 5.46
C ALA A 177 1.94 -16.20 6.08
N ILE A 178 1.30 -15.35 5.26
CA ILE A 178 0.34 -14.34 5.74
C ILE A 178 -0.80 -15.01 6.53
N ARG A 179 -1.36 -16.11 6.02
CA ARG A 179 -2.40 -16.85 6.73
C ARG A 179 -1.93 -17.33 8.10
N ARG A 180 -0.72 -17.93 8.19
CA ARG A 180 -0.17 -18.40 9.47
C ARG A 180 0.02 -17.25 10.46
N VAL A 181 0.53 -16.11 10.00
CA VAL A 181 0.67 -14.90 10.82
C VAL A 181 -0.69 -14.40 11.31
N ALA A 182 -1.67 -14.29 10.42
CA ALA A 182 -3.01 -13.82 10.76
C ALA A 182 -3.68 -14.70 11.83
N LEU A 183 -3.50 -16.01 11.75
CA LEU A 183 -4.01 -16.97 12.74
C LEU A 183 -3.24 -16.91 14.07
N LYS A 184 -1.93 -16.68 14.03
CA LYS A 184 -1.08 -16.56 15.21
C LYS A 184 -1.31 -15.26 15.98
N TYR A 185 -1.62 -14.16 15.27
CA TYR A 185 -1.81 -12.82 15.81
C TYR A 185 -3.16 -12.23 15.41
N PRO A 186 -4.29 -12.77 15.94
CA PRO A 186 -5.64 -12.42 15.47
C PRO A 186 -6.08 -10.99 15.77
N ASN A 187 -5.38 -10.29 16.66
CA ASN A 187 -5.60 -8.89 16.98
C ASN A 187 -4.81 -7.90 16.10
N VAL A 188 -3.89 -8.39 15.26
CA VAL A 188 -3.21 -7.58 14.25
C VAL A 188 -4.10 -7.49 13.02
N LYS A 189 -4.44 -6.28 12.59
CA LYS A 189 -5.11 -6.04 11.30
C LYS A 189 -4.07 -6.12 10.18
N ILE A 190 -4.29 -6.97 9.19
CA ILE A 190 -3.39 -7.14 8.05
C ILE A 190 -4.08 -6.64 6.79
N VAL A 191 -3.44 -5.75 6.06
CA VAL A 191 -3.90 -5.29 4.73
C VAL A 191 -2.95 -5.80 3.67
N VAL A 192 -3.46 -6.67 2.80
CA VAL A 192 -2.70 -7.19 1.66
C VAL A 192 -2.84 -6.21 0.50
N CYS A 193 -1.73 -5.63 0.08
CA CYS A 193 -1.72 -4.57 -0.92
C CYS A 193 -2.01 -5.09 -2.34
N HIS A 194 -2.56 -4.19 -3.16
CA HIS A 194 -2.73 -4.36 -4.60
C HIS A 194 -3.55 -5.60 -4.99
N LEU A 195 -4.45 -6.05 -4.09
CA LEU A 195 -5.28 -7.24 -4.29
C LEU A 195 -4.42 -8.47 -4.72
N LEU A 196 -3.25 -8.67 -4.07
CA LEU A 196 -2.31 -9.74 -4.42
C LEU A 196 -1.68 -9.59 -5.82
N ALA A 197 -1.67 -8.39 -6.40
CA ALA A 197 -1.14 -8.08 -7.72
C ALA A 197 -1.58 -9.08 -8.82
N PRO A 198 -2.89 -9.14 -9.15
CA PRO A 198 -3.44 -10.16 -10.03
C PRO A 198 -2.88 -10.08 -11.45
N ILE A 199 -2.69 -11.23 -12.09
CA ILE A 199 -2.22 -11.34 -13.48
C ILE A 199 -3.36 -11.74 -14.39
N LYS A 200 -3.51 -11.05 -15.53
CA LYS A 200 -4.54 -11.33 -16.55
C LYS A 200 -4.45 -12.77 -17.03
N GLY A 201 -5.58 -13.48 -17.03
CA GLY A 201 -5.67 -14.89 -17.43
C GLY A 201 -5.23 -15.87 -16.31
N LYS A 202 -5.01 -15.39 -15.09
CA LYS A 202 -4.66 -16.21 -13.92
C LYS A 202 -5.64 -16.01 -12.75
N GLU A 203 -6.88 -15.77 -13.08
CA GLU A 203 -7.95 -15.47 -12.11
C GLU A 203 -8.15 -16.59 -11.07
N GLU A 204 -7.87 -17.86 -11.44
CA GLU A 204 -8.00 -18.99 -10.50
C GLU A 204 -6.97 -18.92 -9.36
N ILE A 205 -5.78 -18.34 -9.61
CA ILE A 205 -4.79 -18.10 -8.56
C ILE A 205 -5.31 -17.04 -7.60
N LEU A 206 -5.84 -15.94 -8.13
CA LEU A 206 -6.45 -14.89 -7.31
C LEU A 206 -7.58 -15.44 -6.45
N LYS A 207 -8.50 -16.24 -7.01
CA LYS A 207 -9.61 -16.86 -6.27
C LYS A 207 -9.11 -17.71 -5.11
N ARG A 208 -8.21 -18.66 -5.42
CA ARG A 208 -7.60 -19.55 -4.42
C ARG A 208 -7.01 -18.78 -3.25
N ASP A 209 -6.24 -17.72 -3.53
CA ASP A 209 -5.51 -16.99 -2.51
C ASP A 209 -6.41 -16.02 -1.73
N LEU A 210 -7.47 -15.49 -2.36
CA LEU A 210 -8.52 -14.76 -1.65
C LEU A 210 -9.30 -15.68 -0.68
N GLU A 211 -9.67 -16.90 -1.12
CA GLU A 211 -10.30 -17.90 -0.25
C GLU A 211 -9.39 -18.28 0.92
N LEU A 212 -8.10 -18.50 0.65
CA LEU A 212 -7.08 -18.82 1.66
C LEU A 212 -6.97 -17.73 2.74
N LEU A 213 -7.03 -16.46 2.31
CA LEU A 213 -6.83 -15.27 3.15
C LEU A 213 -8.15 -14.64 3.63
N ASN A 214 -9.29 -15.24 3.39
CA ASN A 214 -10.57 -14.75 3.89
C ASN A 214 -10.69 -14.99 5.41
N LEU A 215 -9.97 -14.19 6.20
CA LEU A 215 -9.92 -14.24 7.65
C LEU A 215 -10.46 -12.93 8.28
N PRO A 216 -10.97 -12.97 9.52
CA PRO A 216 -11.57 -11.79 10.16
C PRO A 216 -10.66 -10.57 10.22
N ASN A 217 -9.36 -10.77 10.39
CA ASN A 217 -8.33 -9.73 10.55
C ASN A 217 -7.51 -9.44 9.28
N ILE A 218 -7.99 -9.87 8.10
CA ILE A 218 -7.35 -9.57 6.80
C ILE A 218 -8.29 -8.69 5.96
N TRP A 219 -7.71 -7.66 5.32
CA TRP A 219 -8.29 -6.80 4.30
C TRP A 219 -7.41 -6.76 3.07
N PHE A 220 -7.96 -6.28 1.96
CA PHE A 220 -7.23 -6.13 0.69
C PHE A 220 -7.39 -4.70 0.18
N ASP A 221 -6.29 -4.02 -0.17
CA ASP A 221 -6.43 -2.77 -0.88
C ASP A 221 -6.50 -2.99 -2.41
N LEU A 222 -7.18 -2.07 -3.07
CA LEU A 222 -7.42 -2.07 -4.51
C LEU A 222 -6.47 -1.13 -5.27
N ALA A 223 -5.42 -0.68 -4.59
CA ALA A 223 -4.46 0.27 -5.14
C ALA A 223 -3.67 -0.31 -6.31
N ALA A 224 -3.18 0.53 -7.18
CA ALA A 224 -2.35 0.21 -8.35
C ALA A 224 -2.99 -0.73 -9.40
N LEU A 225 -4.19 -1.25 -9.24
CA LEU A 225 -4.78 -2.20 -10.20
C LEU A 225 -4.75 -1.71 -11.65
N PRO A 226 -5.08 -0.43 -11.97
CA PRO A 226 -4.90 0.10 -13.32
C PRO A 226 -3.47 0.02 -13.84
N ALA A 227 -2.46 0.22 -12.98
CA ALA A 227 -1.05 0.13 -13.36
C ALA A 227 -0.57 -1.32 -13.53
N ILE A 228 -1.05 -2.24 -12.70
CA ILE A 228 -0.78 -3.68 -12.80
C ILE A 228 -1.28 -4.22 -14.15
N PHE A 229 -2.50 -3.87 -14.54
CA PHE A 229 -3.04 -4.20 -15.85
C PHE A 229 -2.64 -3.16 -16.91
N SER A 230 -1.35 -2.95 -17.09
CA SER A 230 -0.76 -1.86 -17.88
C SER A 230 -1.16 -1.79 -19.35
N THR A 231 -1.73 -2.85 -19.90
CA THR A 231 -2.25 -2.90 -21.27
C THR A 231 -3.70 -2.46 -21.38
N ASP A 232 -4.40 -2.35 -20.25
CA ASP A 232 -5.78 -1.86 -20.23
C ASP A 232 -5.79 -0.32 -20.30
N ILE A 233 -6.81 0.21 -20.97
CA ILE A 233 -7.15 1.62 -20.92
C ILE A 233 -8.40 1.82 -20.06
N TYR A 234 -8.65 3.05 -19.61
CA TYR A 234 -9.87 3.38 -18.86
C TYR A 234 -11.12 2.85 -19.61
N PRO A 235 -12.04 2.20 -18.94
CA PRO A 235 -12.21 2.03 -17.49
C PRO A 235 -11.51 0.81 -16.85
N PHE A 236 -10.42 0.31 -17.41
CA PHE A 236 -9.56 -0.77 -16.87
C PHE A 236 -10.32 -2.08 -16.61
N PRO A 237 -10.81 -2.75 -17.64
CA PRO A 237 -11.73 -3.89 -17.51
C PRO A 237 -11.14 -5.10 -16.76
N SER A 238 -9.82 -5.33 -16.85
CA SER A 238 -9.19 -6.42 -16.09
C SER A 238 -9.12 -6.11 -14.59
N ALA A 239 -8.89 -4.84 -14.22
CA ALA A 239 -8.97 -4.40 -12.83
C ALA A 239 -10.39 -4.57 -12.28
N GLN A 240 -11.40 -4.11 -13.01
CA GLN A 240 -12.82 -4.28 -12.64
C GLN A 240 -13.20 -5.75 -12.45
N LYS A 241 -12.74 -6.63 -13.36
CA LYS A 241 -12.97 -8.08 -13.25
C LYS A 241 -12.36 -8.67 -11.98
N SER A 242 -11.13 -8.28 -11.65
CA SER A 242 -10.45 -8.75 -10.44
C SER A 242 -11.17 -8.28 -9.17
N ILE A 243 -11.67 -7.03 -9.15
CA ILE A 243 -12.45 -6.49 -8.04
C ILE A 243 -13.78 -7.25 -7.85
N LYS A 244 -14.49 -7.58 -8.95
CA LYS A 244 -15.72 -8.40 -8.89
C LYS A 244 -15.44 -9.77 -8.27
N ILE A 245 -14.37 -10.43 -8.69
CA ILE A 245 -13.94 -11.71 -8.10
C ILE A 245 -13.68 -11.55 -6.59
N ALA A 246 -12.96 -10.51 -6.19
CA ALA A 246 -12.69 -10.27 -4.78
C ALA A 246 -13.95 -9.98 -3.97
N LYS A 247 -14.85 -9.14 -4.50
CA LYS A 247 -16.17 -8.89 -3.88
C LYS A 247 -16.94 -10.19 -3.64
N ASP A 248 -16.99 -11.08 -4.64
CA ASP A 248 -17.73 -12.34 -4.56
C ASP A 248 -17.18 -13.29 -3.48
N ILE A 249 -15.87 -13.23 -3.19
CA ILE A 249 -15.20 -14.15 -2.26
C ILE A 249 -15.11 -13.57 -0.84
N VAL A 250 -14.64 -12.34 -0.71
CA VAL A 250 -14.35 -11.73 0.60
C VAL A 250 -15.37 -10.67 1.02
N GLY A 251 -16.23 -10.22 0.10
CA GLY A 251 -17.21 -9.17 0.33
C GLY A 251 -16.63 -7.75 0.33
N ALA A 252 -17.49 -6.76 0.08
CA ALA A 252 -17.10 -5.34 0.02
C ALA A 252 -16.50 -4.83 1.34
N SER A 253 -16.90 -5.39 2.50
CA SER A 253 -16.38 -5.00 3.83
C SER A 253 -14.90 -5.31 4.06
N LYS A 254 -14.27 -6.09 3.17
CA LYS A 254 -12.84 -6.44 3.22
C LYS A 254 -12.00 -5.71 2.17
N LEU A 255 -12.59 -4.85 1.37
CA LEU A 255 -11.93 -4.17 0.27
C LEU A 255 -11.75 -2.68 0.60
N ILE A 256 -10.56 -2.15 0.36
CA ILE A 256 -10.22 -0.74 0.62
C ILE A 256 -9.73 -0.12 -0.68
N TRP A 257 -10.38 0.95 -1.13
CA TRP A 257 -9.87 1.72 -2.26
C TRP A 257 -8.59 2.47 -1.89
N GLY A 258 -7.62 2.51 -2.80
CA GLY A 258 -6.41 3.31 -2.74
C GLY A 258 -5.92 3.64 -4.14
N SER A 259 -5.18 4.74 -4.28
CA SER A 259 -4.66 5.19 -5.58
C SER A 259 -3.30 4.60 -5.93
N ASP A 260 -2.42 4.44 -4.95
CA ASP A 260 -0.98 4.24 -5.09
C ASP A 260 -0.28 5.43 -5.79
N ALA A 261 -0.86 6.63 -5.65
CA ALA A 261 -0.16 7.83 -6.12
C ALA A 261 1.10 8.10 -5.25
N PRO A 262 2.12 8.78 -5.80
CA PRO A 262 2.11 9.59 -7.02
C PRO A 262 2.31 8.82 -8.32
N MET A 263 2.93 7.64 -8.35
CA MET A 263 3.31 6.93 -9.58
C MET A 263 2.11 6.62 -10.48
N THR A 264 1.04 6.10 -9.95
CA THR A 264 -0.17 5.78 -10.70
C THR A 264 -0.83 7.03 -11.28
N ALA A 265 -0.81 8.14 -10.53
CA ALA A 265 -1.34 9.43 -10.96
C ALA A 265 -0.43 10.15 -11.99
N ALA A 266 0.83 9.76 -12.10
CA ALA A 266 1.70 10.22 -13.19
C ALA A 266 1.33 9.56 -14.52
N ARG A 267 0.76 8.36 -14.45
CA ARG A 267 0.34 7.57 -15.61
C ARG A 267 -1.10 7.85 -16.05
N ASP A 268 -2.03 7.85 -15.11
CA ASP A 268 -3.47 8.00 -15.36
C ASP A 268 -4.04 9.13 -14.52
N PRO A 269 -4.95 9.98 -15.04
CA PRO A 269 -5.59 11.01 -14.24
C PRO A 269 -6.17 10.45 -12.94
N TYR A 270 -5.88 11.08 -11.81
CA TYR A 270 -6.31 10.61 -10.49
C TYR A 270 -7.83 10.38 -10.42
N LYS A 271 -8.61 11.22 -11.10
CA LYS A 271 -10.06 11.04 -11.25
C LYS A 271 -10.43 9.71 -11.90
N ASN A 272 -9.62 9.19 -12.84
CA ASN A 272 -9.85 7.88 -13.45
C ASN A 272 -9.58 6.75 -12.47
N LEU A 273 -8.57 6.93 -11.56
CA LEU A 273 -8.26 5.98 -10.50
C LEU A 273 -9.38 5.89 -9.44
N ILE A 274 -10.22 6.90 -9.33
CA ILE A 274 -11.46 6.86 -8.52
C ILE A 274 -12.60 6.22 -9.31
N ASN A 275 -12.87 6.72 -10.52
CA ASN A 275 -14.13 6.48 -11.22
C ASN A 275 -14.20 5.13 -11.96
N TYR A 276 -13.09 4.39 -12.05
CA TYR A 276 -13.13 3.06 -12.68
C TYR A 276 -13.86 2.03 -11.81
N ILE A 277 -13.97 2.27 -10.52
CA ILE A 277 -14.84 1.53 -9.61
C ILE A 277 -16.19 2.25 -9.58
N ASN A 278 -17.22 1.59 -10.04
CA ASN A 278 -18.53 2.18 -10.30
C ASN A 278 -19.68 1.28 -9.83
N GLU A 279 -20.93 1.72 -10.10
CA GLU A 279 -22.17 1.03 -9.69
C GLU A 279 -22.37 -0.34 -10.39
N ASP A 280 -21.62 -0.67 -11.44
CA ASP A 280 -21.62 -2.03 -12.04
C ASP A 280 -20.83 -3.05 -11.19
N ILE A 281 -20.01 -2.55 -10.22
CA ILE A 281 -19.20 -3.40 -9.34
C ILE A 281 -19.80 -3.42 -7.93
N PHE A 282 -20.12 -2.25 -7.38
CA PHE A 282 -20.61 -2.09 -6.02
C PHE A 282 -21.89 -1.29 -6.01
N ASP A 283 -22.84 -1.66 -5.17
CA ASP A 283 -23.99 -0.80 -4.87
C ASP A 283 -23.55 0.42 -4.02
N LYS A 284 -24.49 1.29 -3.69
CA LYS A 284 -24.20 2.56 -2.97
C LYS A 284 -23.64 2.34 -1.57
N GLU A 285 -24.13 1.33 -0.86
CA GLU A 285 -23.65 1.00 0.49
C GLU A 285 -22.26 0.36 0.43
N GLU A 286 -22.06 -0.56 -0.51
CA GLU A 286 -20.76 -1.19 -0.76
C GLU A 286 -19.71 -0.13 -1.21
N MET A 287 -20.09 0.81 -2.08
CA MET A 287 -19.22 1.92 -2.48
C MET A 287 -18.77 2.74 -1.27
N LYS A 288 -19.68 3.02 -0.33
CA LYS A 288 -19.34 3.72 0.90
C LYS A 288 -18.36 2.92 1.75
N MET A 289 -18.56 1.61 1.90
CA MET A 289 -17.63 0.74 2.62
C MET A 289 -16.23 0.78 1.99
N VAL A 290 -16.13 0.56 0.68
CA VAL A 290 -14.84 0.45 -0.05
C VAL A 290 -14.08 1.76 -0.09
N PHE A 291 -14.77 2.88 -0.29
CA PHE A 291 -14.13 4.19 -0.42
C PHE A 291 -13.94 4.94 0.90
N TYR A 292 -14.59 4.51 1.99
CA TYR A 292 -14.52 5.27 3.24
C TYR A 292 -14.51 4.42 4.50
N ASP A 293 -15.58 3.65 4.78
CA ASP A 293 -15.80 3.05 6.09
C ASP A 293 -14.69 2.04 6.46
N ASN A 294 -14.27 1.19 5.52
CA ASN A 294 -13.25 0.18 5.77
C ASN A 294 -11.88 0.80 6.06
N ALA A 295 -11.48 1.82 5.29
CA ALA A 295 -10.24 2.54 5.56
C ALA A 295 -10.29 3.31 6.90
N LEU A 296 -11.45 3.89 7.23
CA LEU A 296 -11.66 4.56 8.51
C LEU A 296 -11.48 3.58 9.68
N ASP A 297 -12.11 2.39 9.61
CA ASP A 297 -11.99 1.36 10.64
C ASP A 297 -10.58 0.82 10.77
N VAL A 298 -9.93 0.54 9.63
CA VAL A 298 -8.62 -0.15 9.64
C VAL A 298 -7.48 0.78 10.03
N TYR A 299 -7.53 2.07 9.66
CA TYR A 299 -6.39 2.97 9.78
C TYR A 299 -6.59 4.18 10.70
N PHE A 300 -7.83 4.63 10.93
CA PHE A 300 -8.09 5.87 11.67
C PHE A 300 -8.76 5.66 13.03
N ASN A 301 -9.45 4.54 13.22
CA ASN A 301 -10.04 4.26 14.52
C ASN A 301 -8.94 3.99 15.55
N LYS A 302 -8.91 4.82 16.60
CA LYS A 302 -8.06 4.60 17.77
C LYS A 302 -8.60 3.37 18.52
N HIS A 303 -7.81 2.31 18.54
CA HIS A 303 -8.07 1.15 19.37
C HIS A 303 -7.57 1.34 20.79
#